data_efb6dd32fae8a17a5d6c867246b65bee
#
_entry.id   efb6dd32fae8a17a5d6c867246b65bee
#
_cell.length_a   1.000
_cell.length_b   1.000
_cell.length_c   1.000
_cell.angle_alpha   90.00
_cell.angle_beta   90.00
_cell.angle_gamma   90.00
#
_symmetry.space_group_name_H-M   'P 1'
#
loop_
_entity.id
_entity.type
_entity.pdbx_description
1 polymer ?
#
loop_
_entity_poly.entity_id
_entity_poly.type
_entity_poly.pdbx_seq_one_letter_code
_entity_poly.pdbx_strand_id
1 'polypeptide(L)'
;MKLFLKVLAGIAGLIIVLVAGLAIALLATAVTPDHPVGFQQFVVADPGHKPVAVTVWYPTDTPPGRALVGTMVVRLATDAPVKGAGLPLVILSHGTGGAAQSHIDTALALASAGFVVAAPTHTGDNFRDDAIVGTSAWFVDRARQISLVTDFMTDRWAGHAQI
;
A
#
# COMPACT_ATOMS: atom_id res chain seq x y z
N MET A 1 -43.91 -23.83 2.55
CA MET A 1 -42.68 -24.22 1.84
C MET A 1 -42.44 -23.42 0.55
N LYS A 2 -43.36 -23.41 -0.44
CA LYS A 2 -43.17 -22.70 -1.73
C LYS A 2 -42.98 -21.17 -1.58
N LEU A 3 -43.73 -20.49 -0.69
CA LEU A 3 -43.60 -19.05 -0.43
C LEU A 3 -42.25 -18.71 0.22
N PHE A 4 -41.80 -19.50 1.20
CA PHE A 4 -40.49 -19.35 1.85
C PHE A 4 -39.33 -19.46 0.86
N LEU A 5 -39.36 -20.43 -0.05
CA LEU A 5 -38.36 -20.58 -1.09
C LEU A 5 -38.35 -19.41 -2.08
N LYS A 6 -39.51 -18.85 -2.42
CA LYS A 6 -39.59 -17.66 -3.29
C LYS A 6 -39.00 -16.41 -2.60
N VAL A 7 -39.27 -16.23 -1.31
CA VAL A 7 -38.69 -15.14 -0.52
C VAL A 7 -37.18 -15.27 -0.43
N LEU A 8 -36.67 -16.46 -0.11
CA LEU A 8 -35.22 -16.73 -0.10
C LEU A 8 -34.56 -16.46 -1.45
N ALA A 9 -35.16 -16.91 -2.55
CA ALA A 9 -34.65 -16.64 -3.90
C ALA A 9 -34.66 -15.14 -4.23
N GLY A 10 -35.68 -14.41 -3.81
CA GLY A 10 -35.75 -12.95 -3.96
C GLY A 10 -34.66 -12.23 -3.17
N ILE A 11 -34.41 -12.63 -1.93
CA ILE A 11 -33.33 -12.06 -1.10
C ILE A 11 -31.96 -12.37 -1.71
N ALA A 12 -31.72 -13.62 -2.14
CA ALA A 12 -30.48 -14.00 -2.78
C ALA A 12 -30.24 -13.20 -4.07
N GLY A 13 -31.27 -13.03 -4.91
CA GLY A 13 -31.20 -12.19 -6.11
C GLY A 13 -30.86 -10.73 -5.80
N LEU A 14 -31.46 -10.14 -4.77
CA LEU A 14 -31.16 -8.78 -4.32
C LEU A 14 -29.72 -8.65 -3.85
N ILE A 15 -29.23 -9.60 -3.05
CA ILE A 15 -27.83 -9.61 -2.59
C ILE A 15 -26.86 -9.66 -3.77
N ILE A 16 -27.11 -10.52 -4.75
CA ILE A 16 -26.26 -10.63 -5.96
C ILE A 16 -26.23 -9.29 -6.70
N VAL A 17 -27.36 -8.64 -6.89
CA VAL A 17 -27.43 -7.33 -7.56
C VAL A 17 -26.67 -6.26 -6.80
N LEU A 18 -26.79 -6.22 -5.46
CA LEU A 18 -26.08 -5.26 -4.62
C LEU A 18 -24.55 -5.50 -4.65
N VAL A 19 -24.12 -6.75 -4.56
CA VAL A 19 -22.69 -7.10 -4.64
C VAL A 19 -22.11 -6.77 -6.02
N ALA A 20 -22.85 -7.09 -7.09
CA ALA A 20 -22.43 -6.74 -8.45
C ALA A 20 -22.36 -5.22 -8.65
N GLY A 21 -23.37 -4.48 -8.17
CA GLY A 21 -23.38 -3.02 -8.22
C GLY A 21 -22.21 -2.38 -7.47
N LEU A 22 -21.92 -2.89 -6.26
CA LEU A 22 -20.76 -2.44 -5.48
C LEU A 22 -19.44 -2.76 -6.19
N ALA A 23 -19.29 -3.96 -6.73
CA ALA A 23 -18.10 -4.33 -7.49
C ALA A 23 -17.88 -3.44 -8.72
N ILE A 24 -18.95 -3.16 -9.48
CA ILE A 24 -18.90 -2.24 -10.62
C ILE A 24 -18.52 -0.83 -10.18
N ALA A 25 -19.10 -0.33 -9.09
CA ALA A 25 -18.78 1.00 -8.56
C ALA A 25 -17.30 1.09 -8.14
N LEU A 26 -16.78 0.11 -7.41
CA LEU A 26 -15.37 0.04 -7.01
C LEU A 26 -14.41 -0.01 -8.22
N LEU A 27 -14.79 -0.74 -9.27
CA LEU A 27 -13.99 -0.84 -10.49
C LEU A 27 -14.06 0.44 -11.34
N ALA A 28 -15.20 1.13 -11.35
CA ALA A 28 -15.40 2.37 -12.09
C ALA A 28 -14.73 3.58 -11.41
N THR A 29 -14.58 3.54 -10.08
CA THR A 29 -13.95 4.59 -9.25
C THR A 29 -12.50 4.30 -8.92
N ALA A 30 -11.84 3.35 -9.63
CA ALA A 30 -10.44 3.04 -9.40
C ALA A 30 -9.54 4.27 -9.57
N VAL A 31 -8.75 4.58 -8.54
CA VAL A 31 -7.81 5.69 -8.57
C VAL A 31 -6.76 5.44 -9.66
N THR A 32 -6.56 6.43 -10.51
CA THR A 32 -5.62 6.34 -11.63
C THR A 32 -4.60 7.47 -11.48
N PRO A 33 -3.31 7.17 -11.27
CA PRO A 33 -2.24 8.17 -11.29
C PRO A 33 -2.07 8.80 -12.67
N ASP A 34 -1.53 10.02 -12.73
CA ASP A 34 -1.30 10.76 -13.98
C ASP A 34 -0.30 10.05 -14.92
N HIS A 35 0.68 9.37 -14.33
CA HIS A 35 1.65 8.54 -15.06
C HIS A 35 1.67 7.12 -14.48
N PRO A 36 2.12 6.11 -15.25
CA PRO A 36 2.19 4.75 -14.75
C PRO A 36 3.08 4.63 -13.51
N VAL A 37 2.51 4.05 -12.44
CA VAL A 37 3.18 3.83 -11.16
C VAL A 37 3.36 2.33 -10.92
N GLY A 38 4.61 1.94 -10.69
CA GLY A 38 5.00 0.62 -10.20
C GLY A 38 4.67 0.47 -8.71
N PHE A 39 4.40 -0.76 -8.28
CA PHE A 39 3.96 -1.06 -6.93
C PHE A 39 4.56 -2.38 -6.45
N GLN A 40 5.15 -2.35 -5.26
CA GLN A 40 5.68 -3.54 -4.59
C GLN A 40 5.33 -3.53 -3.11
N GLN A 41 5.16 -4.72 -2.54
CA GLN A 41 5.03 -4.94 -1.10
C GLN A 41 5.99 -6.05 -0.67
N PHE A 42 6.72 -5.80 0.39
CA PHE A 42 7.65 -6.76 0.97
C PHE A 42 7.84 -6.53 2.46
N VAL A 43 8.64 -7.35 3.07
CA VAL A 43 8.93 -7.29 4.50
C VAL A 43 10.44 -7.13 4.68
N VAL A 44 10.84 -6.11 5.43
CA VAL A 44 12.23 -5.87 5.80
C VAL A 44 12.50 -6.53 7.14
N ALA A 45 13.49 -7.41 7.19
CA ALA A 45 13.93 -8.06 8.42
C ALA A 45 14.50 -7.02 9.39
N ASP A 46 14.12 -7.10 10.66
CA ASP A 46 14.53 -6.20 11.73
C ASP A 46 15.13 -7.04 12.87
N PRO A 47 16.46 -7.25 12.89
CA PRO A 47 17.12 -8.16 13.84
C PRO A 47 16.79 -7.84 15.30
N GLY A 48 16.26 -8.81 16.03
CA GLY A 48 15.85 -8.64 17.42
C GLY A 48 14.46 -8.03 17.63
N HIS A 49 13.78 -7.68 16.55
CA HIS A 49 12.44 -7.09 16.56
C HIS A 49 11.51 -7.79 15.55
N LYS A 50 10.22 -7.45 15.58
CA LYS A 50 9.29 -7.89 14.53
C LYS A 50 9.66 -7.21 13.20
N PRO A 51 9.62 -7.93 12.07
CA PRO A 51 9.95 -7.36 10.76
C PRO A 51 8.96 -6.27 10.34
N VAL A 52 9.41 -5.34 9.50
CA VAL A 52 8.66 -4.18 9.06
C VAL A 52 8.08 -4.43 7.66
N ALA A 53 6.76 -4.36 7.53
CA ALA A 53 6.10 -4.40 6.23
C ALA A 53 6.27 -3.05 5.53
N VAL A 54 6.66 -3.09 4.26
CA VAL A 54 6.94 -1.89 3.44
C VAL A 54 6.15 -1.97 2.14
N THR A 55 5.55 -0.86 1.77
CA THR A 55 4.95 -0.67 0.45
C THR A 55 5.77 0.36 -0.31
N VAL A 56 6.05 0.09 -1.58
CA VAL A 56 6.84 0.99 -2.44
C VAL A 56 6.07 1.33 -3.70
N TRP A 57 6.07 2.60 -4.05
CA TRP A 57 5.57 3.15 -5.31
C TRP A 57 6.73 3.83 -6.05
N TYR A 58 6.79 3.68 -7.36
CA TYR A 58 7.89 4.18 -8.18
C TYR A 58 7.48 4.39 -9.64
N PRO A 59 8.19 5.21 -10.42
CA PRO A 59 7.92 5.39 -11.84
C PRO A 59 8.16 4.10 -12.61
N THR A 60 7.30 3.80 -13.61
CA THR A 60 7.46 2.67 -14.53
C THR A 60 6.90 3.01 -15.91
N ASP A 61 7.30 2.27 -16.94
CA ASP A 61 6.66 2.30 -18.28
C ASP A 61 5.64 1.17 -18.46
N THR A 62 5.52 0.27 -17.49
CA THR A 62 4.59 -0.85 -17.58
C THR A 62 3.14 -0.36 -17.47
N PRO A 63 2.25 -0.74 -18.39
CA PRO A 63 0.84 -0.38 -18.31
C PRO A 63 0.20 -0.86 -16.99
N PRO A 64 -0.57 0.02 -16.29
CA PRO A 64 -1.13 -0.32 -14.99
C PRO A 64 -2.31 -1.31 -15.11
N GLY A 65 -2.30 -2.33 -14.28
CA GLY A 65 -3.45 -3.19 -13.97
C GLY A 65 -4.30 -2.62 -12.84
N ARG A 66 -5.26 -3.41 -12.33
CA ARG A 66 -5.99 -3.10 -11.10
C ARG A 66 -5.33 -3.81 -9.94
N ALA A 67 -4.97 -3.05 -8.91
CA ALA A 67 -4.43 -3.56 -7.66
C ALA A 67 -5.35 -3.17 -6.50
N LEU A 68 -5.48 -4.06 -5.51
CA LEU A 68 -6.17 -3.75 -4.26
C LEU A 68 -5.11 -3.29 -3.24
N VAL A 69 -5.22 -2.03 -2.81
CA VAL A 69 -4.32 -1.45 -1.80
C VAL A 69 -5.15 -1.02 -0.60
N GLY A 70 -5.03 -1.76 0.50
CA GLY A 70 -5.98 -1.64 1.61
C GLY A 70 -7.40 -1.99 1.15
N THR A 71 -8.31 -1.03 1.18
CA THR A 71 -9.71 -1.17 0.72
C THR A 71 -9.97 -0.48 -0.62
N MET A 72 -8.95 0.08 -1.26
CA MET A 72 -9.08 0.86 -2.50
C MET A 72 -8.63 0.06 -3.72
N VAL A 73 -9.35 0.21 -4.82
CA VAL A 73 -8.89 -0.24 -6.13
C VAL A 73 -8.09 0.88 -6.78
N VAL A 74 -6.84 0.59 -7.12
CA VAL A 74 -5.91 1.55 -7.72
C VAL A 74 -5.33 0.96 -9.00
N ARG A 75 -5.05 1.79 -9.99
CA ARG A 75 -4.39 1.37 -11.22
C ARG A 75 -2.88 1.45 -11.04
N LEU A 76 -2.24 0.29 -10.86
CA LEU A 76 -0.82 0.15 -10.58
C LEU A 76 -0.20 -0.99 -11.40
N ALA A 77 1.08 -0.89 -11.68
CA ALA A 77 1.86 -1.96 -12.31
C ALA A 77 2.62 -2.75 -11.21
N THR A 78 2.02 -3.86 -10.76
CA THR A 78 2.59 -4.69 -9.70
C THR A 78 3.90 -5.34 -10.16
N ASP A 79 4.93 -5.27 -9.32
CA ASP A 79 6.27 -5.85 -9.55
C ASP A 79 6.92 -5.46 -10.90
N ALA A 80 6.55 -4.30 -11.41
CA ALA A 80 7.08 -3.77 -12.67
C ALA A 80 8.53 -3.27 -12.52
N PRO A 81 9.31 -3.21 -13.62
CA PRO A 81 10.62 -2.57 -13.62
C PRO A 81 10.53 -1.09 -13.26
N VAL A 82 11.52 -0.61 -12.50
CA VAL A 82 11.66 0.83 -12.20
C VAL A 82 12.13 1.57 -13.46
N LYS A 83 11.48 2.69 -13.75
CA LYS A 83 11.90 3.59 -14.84
C LYS A 83 12.70 4.76 -14.30
N GLY A 84 13.85 5.02 -14.89
CA GLY A 84 14.71 6.17 -14.56
C GLY A 84 15.99 5.78 -13.85
N ALA A 85 16.76 6.80 -13.47
CA ALA A 85 18.01 6.68 -12.71
C ALA A 85 18.24 7.95 -11.90
N GLY A 86 18.88 7.82 -10.74
CA GLY A 86 19.07 8.94 -9.82
C GLY A 86 17.74 9.46 -9.28
N LEU A 87 16.78 8.57 -9.06
CA LEU A 87 15.45 8.93 -8.58
C LEU A 87 15.52 9.29 -7.10
N PRO A 88 14.93 10.42 -6.66
CA PRO A 88 14.92 10.75 -5.25
C PRO A 88 14.04 9.77 -4.47
N LEU A 89 14.57 9.30 -3.32
CA LEU A 89 13.85 8.44 -2.39
C LEU A 89 13.12 9.29 -1.34
N VAL A 90 11.84 8.99 -1.12
CA VAL A 90 11.03 9.55 -0.03
C VAL A 90 10.56 8.42 0.87
N ILE A 91 10.82 8.53 2.18
CA ILE A 91 10.23 7.64 3.19
C ILE A 91 8.97 8.32 3.75
N LEU A 92 7.83 7.69 3.51
CA LEU A 92 6.52 8.24 3.89
C LEU A 92 5.98 7.52 5.13
N SER A 93 6.16 8.13 6.29
CA SER A 93 5.76 7.58 7.59
C SER A 93 4.33 7.97 7.93
N HIS A 94 3.48 6.99 8.26
CA HIS A 94 2.09 7.23 8.67
C HIS A 94 1.97 7.75 10.12
N GLY A 95 0.82 8.30 10.48
CA GLY A 95 0.46 8.66 11.86
C GLY A 95 0.16 7.44 12.75
N THR A 96 -0.04 7.69 14.04
CA THR A 96 -0.38 6.65 15.03
C THR A 96 -1.60 5.83 14.58
N GLY A 97 -1.49 4.51 14.69
CA GLY A 97 -2.56 3.59 14.30
C GLY A 97 -2.79 3.47 12.80
N GLY A 98 -1.93 4.09 11.96
CA GLY A 98 -2.05 4.05 10.51
C GLY A 98 -1.43 2.81 9.85
N ALA A 99 -1.13 2.95 8.56
CA ALA A 99 -0.47 1.93 7.75
C ALA A 99 0.24 2.58 6.55
N ALA A 100 1.02 1.83 5.80
CA ALA A 100 1.74 2.30 4.61
C ALA A 100 0.84 3.05 3.62
N GLN A 101 -0.41 2.64 3.46
CA GLN A 101 -1.38 3.25 2.54
C GLN A 101 -2.13 4.48 3.10
N SER A 102 -1.83 4.93 4.32
CA SER A 102 -2.54 6.08 4.92
C SER A 102 -2.37 7.38 4.14
N HIS A 103 -1.30 7.51 3.34
CA HIS A 103 -0.99 8.65 2.49
C HIS A 103 -0.81 8.23 1.03
N ILE A 104 -1.67 7.33 0.55
CA ILE A 104 -1.55 6.74 -0.80
C ILE A 104 -1.66 7.80 -1.91
N ASP A 105 -2.49 8.80 -1.73
CA ASP A 105 -2.64 9.94 -2.65
C ASP A 105 -1.31 10.69 -2.84
N THR A 106 -0.63 11.00 -1.75
CA THR A 106 0.70 11.62 -1.75
C THR A 106 1.74 10.69 -2.39
N ALA A 107 1.71 9.39 -2.05
CA ALA A 107 2.63 8.41 -2.62
C ALA A 107 2.46 8.27 -4.15
N LEU A 108 1.22 8.23 -4.64
CA LEU A 108 0.93 8.16 -6.06
C LEU A 108 1.35 9.42 -6.81
N ALA A 109 1.09 10.60 -6.24
CA ALA A 109 1.50 11.88 -6.84
C ALA A 109 3.02 11.99 -6.94
N LEU A 110 3.75 11.64 -5.88
CA LEU A 110 5.21 11.64 -5.88
C LEU A 110 5.78 10.62 -6.88
N ALA A 111 5.28 9.39 -6.88
CA ALA A 111 5.75 8.36 -7.82
C ALA A 111 5.46 8.74 -9.28
N SER A 112 4.29 9.32 -9.58
CA SER A 112 3.98 9.90 -10.89
C SER A 112 4.93 11.03 -11.29
N ALA A 113 5.44 11.79 -10.31
CA ALA A 113 6.39 12.89 -10.51
C ALA A 113 7.86 12.42 -10.59
N GLY A 114 8.14 11.12 -10.52
CA GLY A 114 9.48 10.59 -10.69
C GLY A 114 10.22 10.26 -9.39
N PHE A 115 9.54 10.15 -8.26
CA PHE A 115 10.13 9.76 -6.98
C PHE A 115 9.95 8.25 -6.71
N VAL A 116 10.88 7.65 -6.00
CA VAL A 116 10.65 6.37 -5.33
C VAL A 116 10.11 6.68 -3.93
N VAL A 117 8.96 6.11 -3.60
CA VAL A 117 8.30 6.34 -2.30
C VAL A 117 8.20 5.03 -1.55
N ALA A 118 8.85 4.92 -0.40
CA ALA A 118 8.75 3.76 0.47
C ALA A 118 8.00 4.12 1.76
N ALA A 119 6.95 3.37 2.06
CA ALA A 119 6.13 3.58 3.25
C ALA A 119 6.16 2.35 4.16
N PRO A 120 6.79 2.43 5.34
CA PRO A 120 6.68 1.40 6.35
C PRO A 120 5.28 1.36 6.97
N THR A 121 4.81 0.16 7.34
CA THR A 121 3.78 -0.02 8.35
C THR A 121 4.49 -0.27 9.67
N HIS A 122 4.51 0.73 10.55
CA HIS A 122 5.28 0.68 11.79
C HIS A 122 4.83 -0.44 12.70
N THR A 123 5.75 -1.34 13.04
CA THR A 123 5.51 -2.44 13.98
C THR A 123 5.32 -1.87 15.38
N GLY A 124 4.26 -2.29 16.07
CA GLY A 124 3.88 -1.79 17.39
C GLY A 124 3.10 -0.48 17.39
N ASP A 125 2.96 0.20 16.22
CA ASP A 125 2.15 1.41 16.08
C ASP A 125 1.44 1.42 14.71
N ASN A 126 0.49 0.52 14.54
CA ASN A 126 -0.33 0.45 13.33
C ASN A 126 -1.75 -0.03 13.67
N PHE A 127 -2.64 -0.04 12.70
CA PHE A 127 -4.05 -0.40 12.86
C PHE A 127 -4.33 -1.83 13.40
N ARG A 128 -3.32 -2.69 13.49
CA ARG A 128 -3.40 -4.07 14.02
C ARG A 128 -2.56 -4.29 15.28
N ASP A 129 -1.61 -3.41 15.56
CA ASP A 129 -0.64 -3.56 16.65
C ASP A 129 -0.28 -2.17 17.19
N ASP A 130 -0.79 -1.84 18.38
CA ASP A 130 -0.60 -0.57 19.07
C ASP A 130 0.26 -0.71 20.36
N ALA A 131 1.00 -1.81 20.47
CA ALA A 131 1.67 -2.24 21.69
C ALA A 131 2.68 -1.22 22.27
N ILE A 132 3.24 -0.33 21.44
CA ILE A 132 4.22 0.67 21.90
C ILE A 132 3.65 2.09 21.97
N VAL A 133 2.40 2.30 21.55
CA VAL A 133 1.76 3.62 21.55
C VAL A 133 1.71 4.21 22.97
N GLY A 134 2.15 5.47 23.11
CA GLY A 134 2.22 6.15 24.40
C GLY A 134 3.38 5.75 25.31
N THR A 135 4.28 4.86 24.86
CA THR A 135 5.51 4.50 25.58
C THR A 135 6.72 5.28 25.03
N SER A 136 7.85 5.26 25.76
CA SER A 136 9.11 5.82 25.26
C SER A 136 9.64 5.07 24.02
N ALA A 137 9.33 3.77 23.87
CA ALA A 137 9.70 2.96 22.72
C ALA A 137 9.07 3.48 21.41
N TRP A 138 7.91 4.14 21.47
CA TRP A 138 7.23 4.68 20.32
C TRP A 138 8.14 5.60 19.47
N PHE A 139 8.80 6.56 20.10
CA PHE A 139 9.70 7.49 19.38
C PHE A 139 10.96 6.79 18.86
N VAL A 140 11.54 5.92 19.67
CA VAL A 140 12.80 5.22 19.34
C VAL A 140 12.60 4.22 18.22
N ASP A 141 11.55 3.38 18.31
CA ASP A 141 11.31 2.32 17.33
C ASP A 141 10.87 2.87 15.98
N ARG A 142 10.05 3.92 15.92
CA ARG A 142 9.66 4.54 14.66
C ARG A 142 10.87 5.13 13.93
N ALA A 143 11.73 5.87 14.63
CA ALA A 143 12.95 6.43 14.05
C ALA A 143 13.89 5.33 13.53
N ARG A 144 14.09 4.26 14.33
CA ARG A 144 14.89 3.09 13.95
C ARG A 144 14.33 2.40 12.71
N GLN A 145 13.01 2.18 12.64
CA GLN A 145 12.36 1.54 11.50
C GLN A 145 12.46 2.39 10.22
N ILE A 146 12.40 3.73 10.32
CA ILE A 146 12.66 4.63 9.18
C ILE A 146 14.09 4.44 8.67
N SER A 147 15.10 4.47 9.55
CA SER A 147 16.50 4.24 9.17
C SER A 147 16.69 2.87 8.52
N LEU A 148 16.14 1.81 9.14
CA LEU A 148 16.19 0.45 8.61
C LEU A 148 15.63 0.36 7.18
N VAL A 149 14.48 0.99 6.93
CA VAL A 149 13.84 0.98 5.61
C VAL A 149 14.65 1.82 4.62
N THR A 150 15.21 2.95 5.03
CA THR A 150 16.10 3.77 4.20
C THR A 150 17.30 2.96 3.74
N ASP A 151 18.03 2.32 4.66
CA ASP A 151 19.21 1.50 4.36
C ASP A 151 18.85 0.31 3.44
N PHE A 152 17.69 -0.32 3.69
CA PHE A 152 17.22 -1.39 2.81
C PHE A 152 16.93 -0.88 1.40
N MET A 153 16.28 0.26 1.24
CA MET A 153 15.93 0.84 -0.06
C MET A 153 17.16 1.24 -0.87
N THR A 154 18.18 1.80 -0.22
CA THR A 154 19.41 2.25 -0.89
C THR A 154 20.38 1.13 -1.21
N ASP A 155 20.40 0.04 -0.43
CA ASP A 155 21.45 -0.97 -0.54
C ASP A 155 20.97 -2.32 -1.07
N ARG A 156 19.70 -2.69 -0.84
CA ARG A 156 19.22 -4.07 -1.03
C ARG A 156 17.93 -4.23 -1.82
N TRP A 157 17.13 -3.19 -1.94
CA TRP A 157 15.94 -3.24 -2.77
C TRP A 157 16.30 -3.51 -4.23
N ALA A 158 15.50 -4.30 -4.95
CA ALA A 158 15.80 -4.67 -6.33
C ALA A 158 15.97 -3.46 -7.28
N GLY A 159 15.32 -2.34 -6.95
CA GLY A 159 15.44 -1.07 -7.68
C GLY A 159 16.44 -0.07 -7.08
N HIS A 160 17.30 -0.47 -6.13
CA HIS A 160 18.23 0.44 -5.46
C HIS A 160 19.18 1.18 -6.40
N ALA A 161 19.58 0.54 -7.50
CA ALA A 161 20.47 1.14 -8.50
C ALA A 161 19.83 2.32 -9.28
N GLN A 162 18.52 2.53 -9.15
CA GLN A 162 17.80 3.65 -9.76
C GLN A 162 17.61 4.83 -8.79
N ILE A 163 17.91 4.66 -7.48
CA ILE A 163 17.84 5.71 -6.46
C ILE A 163 19.04 6.64 -6.50
#